data_9adf47671fe4a65f84957a5edc5a2f57
#
_entry.id   9adf47671fe4a65f84957a5edc5a2f57
#
_cell.length_a   1.000
_cell.length_b   1.000
_cell.length_c   1.000
_cell.angle_alpha   90.00
_cell.angle_beta   90.00
_cell.angle_gamma   90.00
#
_symmetry.space_group_name_H-M   'P 1'
#
loop_
_entity.id
_entity.type
_entity.pdbx_description
1 polymer ?
#
loop_
_entity_poly.entity_id
_entity_poly.type
_entity_poly.pdbx_seq_one_letter_code
_entity_poly.pdbx_strand_id
1 'polypeptide(L)'
;MKYDFDTVIDRRGSFCFKYDGLKEVYDREDLIPLWIADMDFQVAPQIMAAMQKRLDHGIFGYNQRLPIYYETVINWAKKRYGYEPQEDWIMTSPGIMPAVNLAVMQLTEPGDSVLIQTPVYQPFFSAVTAHNRKLVTNSLIPENGHYKIDFEDFEKKLKEVKLFILCSPHNPVGRRWTDEELFRMGNLCRQYNVPIISDEIHGDLVYNGAGSRSIAALEGMLDNLIVCFSPAKSFNLAGLATAIIIAKNPALREPLDTMLENLHLYMGNTFGIITLTAAYRESEDWLEELICYLQGNRDFLVDYIQAELPQLKVNTPEATYLAWIDFSYLGLTDDEVQKLLIEKAGIVLEPGIKYGIEGSGFQRLNFGCPRKTLSLALERMKKAIKEL
;
A
#
# COMPACT_ATOMS: atom_id res chain seq x y z
N MET A 1 -1.57 -6.38 25.50
CA MET A 1 -1.52 -5.17 24.64
C MET A 1 -2.24 -4.03 25.34
N LYS A 2 -1.76 -2.82 25.19
CA LYS A 2 -2.36 -1.59 25.73
C LYS A 2 -3.59 -1.17 24.91
N TYR A 3 -3.62 -1.55 23.62
CA TYR A 3 -4.65 -1.20 22.67
C TYR A 3 -5.50 -2.41 22.31
N ASP A 4 -6.79 -2.17 22.01
CA ASP A 4 -7.75 -3.23 21.67
C ASP A 4 -7.83 -3.37 20.14
N PHE A 5 -7.41 -4.52 19.64
CA PHE A 5 -7.54 -4.93 18.24
C PHE A 5 -8.49 -6.14 18.06
N ASP A 6 -9.10 -6.64 19.15
CA ASP A 6 -10.00 -7.80 19.10
C ASP A 6 -11.48 -7.43 18.97
N THR A 7 -11.85 -6.20 19.36
CA THR A 7 -13.25 -5.73 19.22
C THR A 7 -13.64 -5.61 17.77
N VAL A 8 -14.71 -6.33 17.39
CA VAL A 8 -15.33 -6.22 16.06
C VAL A 8 -16.21 -5.00 16.01
N ILE A 9 -15.85 -4.04 15.17
CA ILE A 9 -16.59 -2.78 14.99
C ILE A 9 -17.46 -2.89 13.75
N ASP A 10 -18.77 -2.63 13.87
CA ASP A 10 -19.65 -2.55 12.72
C ASP A 10 -19.38 -1.24 11.96
N ARG A 11 -18.96 -1.37 10.70
CA ARG A 11 -18.61 -0.24 9.83
C ARG A 11 -19.72 0.10 8.82
N ARG A 12 -20.84 -0.63 8.83
CA ARG A 12 -21.97 -0.36 7.95
C ARG A 12 -22.64 0.96 8.32
N GLY A 13 -23.09 1.70 7.32
CA GLY A 13 -23.70 3.02 7.51
C GLY A 13 -22.71 4.13 7.86
N SER A 14 -21.40 3.89 7.73
CA SER A 14 -20.34 4.88 7.98
C SER A 14 -19.73 5.49 6.70
N PHE A 15 -20.37 5.28 5.55
CA PHE A 15 -19.84 5.61 4.22
C PHE A 15 -18.55 4.86 3.89
N CYS A 16 -18.35 3.69 4.49
CA CYS A 16 -17.18 2.86 4.30
C CYS A 16 -17.33 2.00 3.05
N PHE A 17 -16.59 2.28 1.99
CA PHE A 17 -16.68 1.54 0.72
C PHE A 17 -16.49 0.02 0.90
N LYS A 18 -15.62 -0.39 1.83
CA LYS A 18 -15.36 -1.82 2.12
C LYS A 18 -16.64 -2.57 2.54
N TYR A 19 -17.53 -1.94 3.30
CA TYR A 19 -18.77 -2.52 3.81
C TYR A 19 -20.01 -2.02 3.09
N ASP A 20 -20.18 -0.69 2.96
CA ASP A 20 -21.37 -0.09 2.36
C ASP A 20 -21.41 -0.30 0.84
N GLY A 21 -20.25 -0.47 0.20
CA GLY A 21 -20.14 -0.78 -1.23
C GLY A 21 -20.50 -2.24 -1.59
N LEU A 22 -20.66 -3.15 -0.62
CA LEU A 22 -20.95 -4.57 -0.90
C LEU A 22 -22.26 -4.74 -1.67
N LYS A 23 -23.30 -3.98 -1.31
CA LYS A 23 -24.59 -4.05 -2.00
C LYS A 23 -24.50 -3.63 -3.45
N GLU A 24 -23.76 -2.57 -3.73
CA GLU A 24 -23.60 -2.07 -5.10
C GLU A 24 -22.77 -3.02 -5.97
N VAL A 25 -21.68 -3.56 -5.42
CA VAL A 25 -20.72 -4.34 -6.20
C VAL A 25 -21.12 -5.82 -6.32
N TYR A 26 -21.72 -6.40 -5.27
CA TYR A 26 -22.00 -7.85 -5.16
C TYR A 26 -23.47 -8.19 -4.99
N ASP A 27 -24.36 -7.19 -4.94
CA ASP A 27 -25.81 -7.32 -4.63
C ASP A 27 -26.09 -8.05 -3.30
N ARG A 28 -25.14 -7.97 -2.34
CA ARG A 28 -25.21 -8.62 -1.02
C ARG A 28 -24.64 -7.72 0.06
N GLU A 29 -25.18 -7.80 1.29
CA GLU A 29 -24.74 -7.02 2.45
C GLU A 29 -24.19 -7.92 3.60
N ASP A 30 -24.39 -9.23 3.49
CA ASP A 30 -24.06 -10.23 4.53
C ASP A 30 -22.65 -10.84 4.39
N LEU A 31 -21.87 -10.37 3.42
CA LEU A 31 -20.52 -10.87 3.14
C LEU A 31 -19.51 -10.38 4.18
N ILE A 32 -18.48 -11.20 4.45
CA ILE A 32 -17.29 -10.76 5.19
C ILE A 32 -16.31 -10.11 4.20
N PRO A 33 -16.08 -8.78 4.27
CA PRO A 33 -15.25 -8.08 3.30
C PRO A 33 -13.77 -8.09 3.71
N LEU A 34 -12.95 -8.85 2.99
CA LEU A 34 -11.49 -8.89 3.14
C LEU A 34 -10.78 -8.46 1.84
N TRP A 35 -11.41 -7.57 1.06
CA TRP A 35 -10.97 -7.13 -0.26
C TRP A 35 -10.24 -5.78 -0.26
N ILE A 36 -10.85 -4.72 0.29
CA ILE A 36 -10.26 -3.38 0.32
C ILE A 36 -9.13 -3.30 1.35
N ALA A 37 -8.03 -2.65 0.98
CA ALA A 37 -6.85 -2.50 1.82
C ALA A 37 -6.98 -1.31 2.80
N ASP A 38 -7.95 -1.39 3.71
CA ASP A 38 -8.02 -0.64 4.95
C ASP A 38 -8.22 -1.61 6.12
N MET A 39 -7.98 -1.19 7.36
CA MET A 39 -8.07 -2.06 8.52
C MET A 39 -9.38 -1.84 9.27
N ASP A 40 -9.81 -2.87 10.03
CA ASP A 40 -11.04 -2.83 10.83
C ASP A 40 -10.74 -2.52 12.31
N PHE A 41 -9.75 -1.66 12.58
CA PHE A 41 -9.32 -1.22 13.91
C PHE A 41 -9.58 0.27 14.08
N GLN A 42 -9.89 0.68 15.32
CA GLN A 42 -9.88 2.10 15.67
C GLN A 42 -8.46 2.66 15.53
N VAL A 43 -8.37 3.91 15.09
CA VAL A 43 -7.10 4.64 15.07
C VAL A 43 -6.58 4.89 16.49
N ALA A 44 -5.31 5.24 16.62
CA ALA A 44 -4.71 5.54 17.92
C ALA A 44 -5.50 6.61 18.70
N PRO A 45 -5.66 6.46 20.01
CA PRO A 45 -6.38 7.44 20.85
C PRO A 45 -5.84 8.87 20.74
N GLN A 46 -4.54 9.03 20.54
CA GLN A 46 -3.88 10.33 20.35
C GLN A 46 -4.38 11.02 19.06
N ILE A 47 -4.59 10.24 17.98
CA ILE A 47 -5.16 10.74 16.73
C ILE A 47 -6.60 11.21 16.95
N MET A 48 -7.41 10.41 17.66
CA MET A 48 -8.78 10.78 18.00
C MET A 48 -8.84 12.05 18.84
N ALA A 49 -7.96 12.17 19.83
CA ALA A 49 -7.87 13.36 20.69
C ALA A 49 -7.50 14.62 19.89
N ALA A 50 -6.55 14.51 18.95
CA ALA A 50 -6.16 15.61 18.06
C ALA A 50 -7.31 16.05 17.15
N MET A 51 -8.06 15.11 16.61
CA MET A 51 -9.27 15.39 15.81
C MET A 51 -10.34 16.08 16.65
N GLN A 52 -10.63 15.55 17.85
CA GLN A 52 -11.64 16.13 18.74
C GLN A 52 -11.29 17.58 19.13
N LYS A 53 -10.04 17.84 19.52
CA LYS A 53 -9.55 19.19 19.79
C LYS A 53 -9.78 20.15 18.64
N ARG A 54 -9.64 19.67 17.41
CA ARG A 54 -9.87 20.50 16.21
C ARG A 54 -11.35 20.70 15.94
N LEU A 55 -12.19 19.70 16.20
CA LEU A 55 -13.65 19.82 16.14
C LEU A 55 -14.17 20.86 17.15
N ASP A 56 -13.69 20.79 18.39
CA ASP A 56 -14.09 21.71 19.47
C ASP A 56 -13.74 23.17 19.14
N HIS A 57 -12.69 23.42 18.36
CA HIS A 57 -12.37 24.76 17.86
C HIS A 57 -13.42 25.33 16.90
N GLY A 58 -14.06 24.48 16.09
CA GLY A 58 -15.26 24.81 15.29
C GLY A 58 -15.06 25.71 14.06
N ILE A 59 -13.83 26.16 13.71
CA ILE A 59 -13.56 27.03 12.56
C ILE A 59 -12.65 26.28 11.58
N PHE A 60 -13.14 25.99 10.36
CA PHE A 60 -12.48 25.20 9.32
C PHE A 60 -12.10 26.08 8.12
N GLY A 61 -11.20 27.05 8.36
CA GLY A 61 -10.65 27.91 7.30
C GLY A 61 -9.51 27.25 6.52
N TYR A 62 -8.80 28.04 5.73
CA TYR A 62 -7.64 27.56 4.98
C TYR A 62 -6.52 27.07 5.90
N ASN A 63 -5.85 26.02 5.46
CA ASN A 63 -4.78 25.37 6.21
C ASN A 63 -3.42 25.97 5.92
N GLN A 64 -2.55 25.92 6.91
CA GLN A 64 -1.12 26.14 6.75
C GLN A 64 -0.36 25.03 7.48
N ARG A 65 0.68 24.49 6.87
CA ARG A 65 1.61 23.59 7.54
C ARG A 65 2.61 24.39 8.32
N LEU A 66 2.57 24.23 9.64
CA LEU A 66 3.52 24.88 10.54
C LEU A 66 4.84 24.11 10.57
N PRO A 67 5.95 24.71 11.03
CA PRO A 67 7.26 24.04 11.14
C PRO A 67 7.19 22.67 11.80
N ILE A 68 6.33 22.51 12.82
CA ILE A 68 6.10 21.26 13.53
C ILE A 68 5.65 20.10 12.63
N TYR A 69 4.95 20.38 11.52
CA TYR A 69 4.55 19.38 10.54
C TYR A 69 5.79 18.83 9.80
N TYR A 70 6.65 19.71 9.32
CA TYR A 70 7.87 19.33 8.58
C TYR A 70 8.86 18.61 9.49
N GLU A 71 9.08 19.10 10.71
CA GLU A 71 9.88 18.44 11.73
C GLU A 71 9.35 17.01 12.00
N THR A 72 8.04 16.84 12.05
CA THR A 72 7.41 15.53 12.26
C THR A 72 7.73 14.58 11.12
N VAL A 73 7.59 15.03 9.87
CA VAL A 73 7.88 14.22 8.67
C VAL A 73 9.36 13.86 8.62
N ILE A 74 10.26 14.82 8.86
CA ILE A 74 11.70 14.61 8.84
C ILE A 74 12.12 13.59 9.90
N ASN A 75 11.63 13.75 11.14
CA ASN A 75 11.95 12.86 12.24
C ASN A 75 11.42 11.44 12.00
N TRP A 76 10.22 11.30 11.41
CA TRP A 76 9.66 9.99 11.05
C TRP A 76 10.50 9.32 9.97
N ALA A 77 10.84 10.02 8.89
CA ALA A 77 11.67 9.49 7.82
C ALA A 77 13.06 9.06 8.34
N LYS A 78 13.68 9.89 9.20
CA LYS A 78 14.97 9.57 9.82
C LYS A 78 14.90 8.33 10.70
N LYS A 79 13.89 8.26 11.57
CA LYS A 79 13.76 7.18 12.55
C LYS A 79 13.31 5.87 11.92
N ARG A 80 12.30 5.91 11.05
CA ARG A 80 11.66 4.71 10.50
C ARG A 80 12.27 4.24 9.19
N TYR A 81 12.66 5.16 8.32
CA TYR A 81 13.09 4.82 6.96
C TYR A 81 14.59 4.97 6.73
N GLY A 82 15.32 5.56 7.68
CA GLY A 82 16.79 5.60 7.69
C GLY A 82 17.41 6.70 6.82
N TYR A 83 16.66 7.75 6.46
CA TYR A 83 17.18 8.94 5.78
C TYR A 83 16.57 10.22 6.32
N GLU A 84 17.29 11.34 6.18
CA GLU A 84 16.90 12.65 6.72
C GLU A 84 16.64 13.63 5.57
N PRO A 85 15.38 13.85 5.15
CA PRO A 85 15.07 14.83 4.13
C PRO A 85 15.20 16.26 4.67
N GLN A 86 15.48 17.23 3.77
CA GLN A 86 15.36 18.64 4.08
C GLN A 86 13.92 19.12 3.86
N GLU A 87 13.52 20.19 4.54
CA GLU A 87 12.17 20.73 4.49
C GLU A 87 11.75 21.11 3.05
N ASP A 88 12.66 21.71 2.29
CA ASP A 88 12.44 22.15 0.91
C ASP A 88 12.31 20.99 -0.11
N TRP A 89 12.56 19.75 0.30
CA TRP A 89 12.32 18.56 -0.54
C TRP A 89 10.90 18.00 -0.39
N ILE A 90 10.17 18.49 0.64
CA ILE A 90 8.89 17.91 1.07
C ILE A 90 7.73 18.62 0.39
N MET A 91 7.02 17.91 -0.44
CA MET A 91 5.71 18.28 -0.99
C MET A 91 4.62 17.43 -0.37
N THR A 92 3.36 17.77 -0.60
CA THR A 92 2.21 17.04 -0.07
C THR A 92 1.14 16.85 -1.14
N SER A 93 0.43 15.72 -1.04
CA SER A 93 -0.62 15.32 -1.98
C SER A 93 -1.84 14.79 -1.23
N PRO A 94 -3.05 14.79 -1.81
CA PRO A 94 -4.21 14.12 -1.22
C PRO A 94 -4.07 12.61 -1.06
N GLY A 95 -3.06 12.00 -1.68
CA GLY A 95 -2.78 10.56 -1.60
C GLY A 95 -1.60 10.18 -2.47
N ILE A 96 -1.16 8.92 -2.37
CA ILE A 96 -0.04 8.42 -3.17
C ILE A 96 -0.42 8.35 -4.66
N MET A 97 -1.61 7.89 -5.00
CA MET A 97 -2.00 7.78 -6.41
C MET A 97 -2.08 9.13 -7.15
N PRO A 98 -2.57 10.23 -6.57
CA PRO A 98 -2.38 11.56 -7.14
C PRO A 98 -0.91 11.90 -7.40
N ALA A 99 0.00 11.61 -6.46
CA ALA A 99 1.44 11.85 -6.64
C ALA A 99 2.03 11.01 -7.80
N VAL A 100 1.68 9.73 -7.89
CA VAL A 100 2.11 8.84 -8.99
C VAL A 100 1.60 9.35 -10.34
N ASN A 101 0.32 9.74 -10.44
CA ASN A 101 -0.23 10.32 -11.67
C ASN A 101 0.49 11.60 -12.07
N LEU A 102 0.75 12.50 -11.11
CA LEU A 102 1.51 13.72 -11.37
C LEU A 102 2.93 13.43 -11.86
N ALA A 103 3.63 12.46 -11.25
CA ALA A 103 4.96 12.07 -11.72
C ALA A 103 4.94 11.52 -13.15
N VAL A 104 3.98 10.66 -13.48
CA VAL A 104 3.80 10.17 -14.85
C VAL A 104 3.55 11.32 -15.82
N MET A 105 2.67 12.27 -15.47
CA MET A 105 2.33 13.40 -16.34
C MET A 105 3.48 14.38 -16.54
N GLN A 106 4.27 14.64 -15.49
CA GLN A 106 5.28 15.70 -15.48
C GLN A 106 6.67 15.22 -15.91
N LEU A 107 6.98 13.94 -15.75
CA LEU A 107 8.30 13.38 -16.06
C LEU A 107 8.32 12.56 -17.35
N THR A 108 7.19 12.43 -18.03
CA THR A 108 7.07 11.72 -19.31
C THR A 108 6.13 12.44 -20.26
N GLU A 109 6.23 12.12 -21.56
CA GLU A 109 5.34 12.63 -22.59
C GLU A 109 4.34 11.57 -23.06
N PRO A 110 3.18 11.93 -23.66
CA PRO A 110 2.30 10.97 -24.32
C PRO A 110 3.06 10.12 -25.36
N GLY A 111 2.92 8.80 -25.23
CA GLY A 111 3.65 7.83 -26.05
C GLY A 111 4.93 7.29 -25.43
N ASP A 112 5.46 7.92 -24.38
CA ASP A 112 6.57 7.37 -23.60
C ASP A 112 6.17 6.09 -22.87
N SER A 113 7.16 5.29 -22.51
CA SER A 113 6.98 4.03 -21.78
C SER A 113 7.28 4.21 -20.29
N VAL A 114 6.48 3.59 -19.45
CA VAL A 114 6.64 3.57 -17.99
C VAL A 114 6.69 2.13 -17.51
N LEU A 115 7.67 1.81 -16.66
CA LEU A 115 7.92 0.46 -16.12
C LEU A 115 7.20 0.26 -14.78
N ILE A 116 6.56 -0.90 -14.62
CA ILE A 116 6.08 -1.42 -13.34
C ILE A 116 6.51 -2.90 -13.19
N GLN A 117 6.46 -3.45 -11.97
CA GLN A 117 6.78 -4.86 -11.70
C GLN A 117 5.51 -5.61 -11.32
N THR A 118 5.06 -6.55 -12.17
CA THR A 118 3.82 -7.33 -11.97
C THR A 118 4.06 -8.70 -11.32
N PRO A 119 3.08 -9.25 -10.52
CA PRO A 119 1.79 -8.64 -10.19
C PRO A 119 1.96 -7.45 -9.24
N VAL A 120 1.20 -6.36 -9.45
CA VAL A 120 1.34 -5.13 -8.67
C VAL A 120 0.01 -4.39 -8.54
N TYR A 121 -0.07 -3.48 -7.60
CA TYR A 121 -1.22 -2.64 -7.28
C TYR A 121 -1.87 -2.05 -8.55
N GLN A 122 -3.13 -2.46 -8.79
CA GLN A 122 -3.88 -2.17 -10.02
C GLN A 122 -3.87 -0.70 -10.46
N PRO A 123 -4.00 0.31 -9.57
CA PRO A 123 -4.00 1.69 -10.00
C PRO A 123 -2.73 2.17 -10.70
N PHE A 124 -1.60 1.46 -10.61
CA PHE A 124 -0.39 1.80 -11.38
C PHE A 124 -0.62 1.61 -12.88
N PHE A 125 -1.40 0.59 -13.29
CA PHE A 125 -1.75 0.37 -14.69
C PHE A 125 -2.52 1.57 -15.25
N SER A 126 -3.54 2.03 -14.53
CA SER A 126 -4.32 3.19 -14.94
C SER A 126 -3.54 4.50 -14.87
N ALA A 127 -2.65 4.67 -13.88
CA ALA A 127 -1.79 5.84 -13.81
C ALA A 127 -0.89 6.01 -15.05
N VAL A 128 -0.52 4.91 -15.71
CA VAL A 128 0.23 4.92 -16.96
C VAL A 128 -0.69 5.11 -18.17
N THR A 129 -1.71 4.26 -18.29
CA THR A 129 -2.52 4.18 -19.53
C THR A 129 -3.51 5.33 -19.68
N ALA A 130 -4.08 5.85 -18.59
CA ALA A 130 -5.02 6.97 -18.64
C ALA A 130 -4.39 8.28 -19.14
N HIS A 131 -3.07 8.38 -19.10
CA HIS A 131 -2.32 9.53 -19.60
C HIS A 131 -1.66 9.28 -20.96
N ASN A 132 -2.10 8.27 -21.72
CA ASN A 132 -1.56 7.89 -23.02
C ASN A 132 -0.07 7.51 -22.99
N ARG A 133 0.43 6.96 -21.88
CA ARG A 133 1.76 6.36 -21.79
C ARG A 133 1.67 4.87 -22.05
N LYS A 134 2.75 4.27 -22.53
CA LYS A 134 2.84 2.83 -22.77
C LYS A 134 3.26 2.12 -21.48
N LEU A 135 2.49 1.11 -21.11
CA LEU A 135 2.81 0.27 -19.98
C LEU A 135 3.87 -0.78 -20.40
N VAL A 136 4.95 -0.83 -19.65
CA VAL A 136 5.98 -1.88 -19.71
C VAL A 136 6.01 -2.61 -18.37
N THR A 137 5.98 -3.94 -18.40
CA THR A 137 5.96 -4.77 -17.19
C THR A 137 7.24 -5.60 -17.09
N ASN A 138 7.82 -5.65 -15.89
CA ASN A 138 8.81 -6.62 -15.48
C ASN A 138 8.12 -7.62 -14.56
N SER A 139 7.81 -8.81 -15.08
CA SER A 139 7.11 -9.85 -14.33
C SER A 139 8.01 -10.43 -13.24
N LEU A 140 7.54 -10.40 -12.00
CA LEU A 140 8.22 -11.05 -10.89
C LEU A 140 8.16 -12.56 -11.02
N ILE A 141 9.22 -13.25 -10.64
CA ILE A 141 9.35 -14.69 -10.73
C ILE A 141 8.93 -15.33 -9.39
N PRO A 142 7.85 -16.13 -9.37
CA PRO A 142 7.50 -16.88 -8.17
C PRO A 142 8.50 -18.02 -7.96
N GLU A 143 9.08 -18.10 -6.75
CA GLU A 143 10.02 -19.16 -6.37
C GLU A 143 9.82 -19.58 -4.92
N ASN A 144 9.38 -20.82 -4.67
CA ASN A 144 9.24 -21.42 -3.34
C ASN A 144 8.48 -20.55 -2.31
N GLY A 145 7.38 -19.92 -2.73
CA GLY A 145 6.59 -19.03 -1.88
C GLY A 145 7.15 -17.62 -1.73
N HIS A 146 8.16 -17.26 -2.50
CA HIS A 146 8.70 -15.92 -2.64
C HIS A 146 8.56 -15.41 -4.06
N TYR A 147 8.69 -14.10 -4.26
CA TYR A 147 8.78 -13.46 -5.56
C TYR A 147 10.14 -12.80 -5.71
N LYS A 148 10.83 -13.08 -6.81
CA LYS A 148 12.12 -12.50 -7.15
C LYS A 148 11.99 -11.54 -8.32
N ILE A 149 12.91 -10.58 -8.40
CA ILE A 149 13.03 -9.68 -9.53
C ILE A 149 13.83 -10.38 -10.64
N ASP A 150 13.26 -10.41 -11.86
CA ASP A 150 14.05 -10.74 -13.05
C ASP A 150 14.88 -9.51 -13.45
N PHE A 151 16.09 -9.47 -12.95
CA PHE A 151 17.00 -8.34 -13.18
C PHE A 151 17.53 -8.27 -14.62
N GLU A 152 17.57 -9.37 -15.35
CA GLU A 152 17.98 -9.38 -16.75
C GLU A 152 16.90 -8.71 -17.61
N ASP A 153 15.65 -9.12 -17.42
CA ASP A 153 14.50 -8.49 -18.07
C ASP A 153 14.31 -7.04 -17.62
N PHE A 154 14.50 -6.75 -16.32
CA PHE A 154 14.43 -5.40 -15.77
C PHE A 154 15.42 -4.46 -16.47
N GLU A 155 16.71 -4.83 -16.54
CA GLU A 155 17.75 -4.04 -17.18
C GLU A 155 17.49 -3.84 -18.68
N LYS A 156 17.00 -4.88 -19.36
CA LYS A 156 16.62 -4.78 -20.79
C LYS A 156 15.53 -3.72 -21.00
N LYS A 157 14.51 -3.72 -20.14
CA LYS A 157 13.36 -2.80 -20.24
C LYS A 157 13.70 -1.37 -19.87
N LEU A 158 14.67 -1.14 -18.97
CA LEU A 158 15.14 0.20 -18.64
C LEU A 158 15.66 1.00 -19.86
N LYS A 159 16.12 0.33 -20.93
CA LYS A 159 16.59 0.97 -22.16
C LYS A 159 15.48 1.68 -22.93
N GLU A 160 14.22 1.33 -22.68
CA GLU A 160 13.06 1.75 -23.47
C GLU A 160 12.05 2.59 -22.69
N VAL A 161 12.28 2.78 -21.37
CA VAL A 161 11.33 3.48 -20.50
C VAL A 161 11.88 4.82 -20.02
N LYS A 162 10.95 5.70 -19.60
CA LYS A 162 11.26 7.05 -19.10
C LYS A 162 11.03 7.21 -17.60
N LEU A 163 10.32 6.29 -16.97
CA LEU A 163 9.98 6.31 -15.56
C LEU A 163 9.81 4.88 -15.07
N PHE A 164 10.23 4.60 -13.83
CA PHE A 164 9.92 3.37 -13.12
C PHE A 164 9.07 3.67 -11.88
N ILE A 165 7.94 2.97 -11.74
CA ILE A 165 7.09 3.02 -10.55
C ILE A 165 7.42 1.81 -9.68
N LEU A 166 8.07 2.04 -8.55
CA LEU A 166 8.44 1.03 -7.57
C LEU A 166 7.37 0.91 -6.49
N CYS A 167 6.94 -0.29 -6.15
CA CYS A 167 6.11 -0.61 -5.00
C CYS A 167 6.98 -1.24 -3.89
N SER A 168 7.16 -0.55 -2.75
CA SER A 168 8.07 -1.01 -1.68
C SER A 168 7.57 -0.63 -0.29
N PRO A 169 7.08 -1.58 0.52
CA PRO A 169 6.85 -3.01 0.27
C PRO A 169 5.85 -3.30 -0.84
N HIS A 170 5.99 -4.47 -1.48
CA HIS A 170 5.30 -4.81 -2.71
C HIS A 170 3.91 -5.44 -2.47
N ASN A 171 2.87 -4.75 -2.89
CA ASN A 171 1.48 -5.22 -2.92
C ASN A 171 1.16 -5.77 -4.33
N PRO A 172 0.70 -7.02 -4.49
CA PRO A 172 0.00 -7.85 -3.51
C PRO A 172 0.85 -8.94 -2.82
N VAL A 173 2.07 -9.18 -3.27
CA VAL A 173 2.86 -10.37 -2.91
C VAL A 173 3.47 -10.31 -1.49
N GLY A 174 3.40 -9.14 -0.82
CA GLY A 174 3.84 -8.97 0.55
C GLY A 174 5.36 -8.95 0.75
N ARG A 175 6.14 -8.72 -0.34
CA ARG A 175 7.60 -8.65 -0.27
C ARG A 175 8.09 -7.33 0.35
N ARG A 176 9.08 -7.45 1.23
CA ARG A 176 10.00 -6.38 1.59
C ARG A 176 11.28 -6.58 0.79
N TRP A 177 11.56 -5.69 -0.16
CA TRP A 177 12.80 -5.77 -0.94
C TRP A 177 14.01 -5.62 -0.02
N THR A 178 15.05 -6.41 -0.26
CA THR A 178 16.32 -6.29 0.48
C THR A 178 17.08 -5.03 0.06
N ASP A 179 18.03 -4.59 0.89
CA ASP A 179 18.88 -3.44 0.56
C ASP A 179 19.67 -3.70 -0.74
N GLU A 180 20.09 -4.95 -1.00
CA GLU A 180 20.77 -5.35 -2.23
C GLU A 180 19.86 -5.27 -3.46
N GLU A 181 18.60 -5.73 -3.34
CA GLU A 181 17.62 -5.64 -4.43
C GLU A 181 17.30 -4.17 -4.75
N LEU A 182 17.03 -3.35 -3.72
CA LEU A 182 16.78 -1.91 -3.88
C LEU A 182 17.99 -1.18 -4.47
N PHE A 183 19.19 -1.47 -3.98
CA PHE A 183 20.43 -0.87 -4.48
C PHE A 183 20.69 -1.24 -5.94
N ARG A 184 20.47 -2.49 -6.31
CA ARG A 184 20.64 -2.95 -7.69
C ARG A 184 19.62 -2.30 -8.63
N MET A 185 18.34 -2.24 -8.25
CA MET A 185 17.31 -1.52 -9.03
C MET A 185 17.67 -0.04 -9.19
N GLY A 186 18.02 0.63 -8.10
CA GLY A 186 18.36 2.04 -8.11
C GLY A 186 19.59 2.35 -8.99
N ASN A 187 20.64 1.53 -8.91
CA ASN A 187 21.85 1.72 -9.73
C ASN A 187 21.58 1.49 -11.23
N LEU A 188 20.79 0.47 -11.58
CA LEU A 188 20.39 0.25 -12.96
C LEU A 188 19.57 1.43 -13.48
N CYS A 189 18.61 1.92 -12.71
CA CYS A 189 17.82 3.10 -13.08
C CYS A 189 18.72 4.34 -13.28
N ARG A 190 19.72 4.58 -12.42
CA ARG A 190 20.69 5.66 -12.58
C ARG A 190 21.54 5.49 -13.85
N GLN A 191 22.03 4.28 -14.11
CA GLN A 191 22.83 3.96 -15.29
C GLN A 191 22.10 4.29 -16.59
N TYR A 192 20.80 4.05 -16.64
CA TYR A 192 19.95 4.31 -17.81
C TYR A 192 19.22 5.66 -17.76
N ASN A 193 19.49 6.51 -16.74
CA ASN A 193 18.83 7.80 -16.52
C ASN A 193 17.30 7.70 -16.44
N VAL A 194 16.78 6.65 -15.79
CA VAL A 194 15.36 6.43 -15.55
C VAL A 194 15.04 6.84 -14.12
N PRO A 195 14.30 7.94 -13.86
CA PRO A 195 13.87 8.31 -12.52
C PRO A 195 12.94 7.25 -11.93
N ILE A 196 12.93 7.17 -10.60
CA ILE A 196 12.09 6.25 -9.83
C ILE A 196 11.08 7.06 -9.04
N ILE A 197 9.79 6.70 -9.12
CA ILE A 197 8.82 7.06 -8.09
C ILE A 197 8.55 5.82 -7.23
N SER A 198 8.90 5.90 -5.94
CA SER A 198 8.75 4.81 -4.96
C SER A 198 7.49 5.05 -4.13
N ASP A 199 6.51 4.16 -4.30
CA ASP A 199 5.35 4.07 -3.42
C ASP A 199 5.73 3.25 -2.18
N GLU A 200 5.93 3.94 -1.06
CA GLU A 200 6.31 3.35 0.22
C GLU A 200 5.18 3.42 1.25
N ILE A 201 3.92 3.43 0.80
CA ILE A 201 2.74 3.57 1.68
C ILE A 201 2.62 2.45 2.73
N HIS A 202 3.20 1.29 2.46
CA HIS A 202 3.25 0.15 3.38
C HIS A 202 4.57 0.10 4.19
N GLY A 203 5.44 1.08 4.07
CA GLY A 203 6.80 1.08 4.61
C GLY A 203 6.91 0.80 6.10
N ASP A 204 5.94 1.24 6.91
CA ASP A 204 5.93 0.98 8.35
C ASP A 204 5.52 -0.45 8.74
N LEU A 205 4.82 -1.15 7.85
CA LEU A 205 4.16 -2.43 8.13
C LEU A 205 5.06 -3.60 7.74
N VAL A 206 6.15 -3.77 8.47
CA VAL A 206 7.17 -4.80 8.25
C VAL A 206 7.27 -5.71 9.47
N TYR A 207 7.44 -7.01 9.24
CA TYR A 207 7.39 -8.05 10.28
C TYR A 207 8.77 -8.57 10.68
N ASN A 208 8.80 -9.39 11.74
CA ASN A 208 9.97 -10.11 12.26
C ASN A 208 11.13 -9.19 12.69
N GLY A 209 10.84 -7.95 13.10
CA GLY A 209 11.87 -7.01 13.52
C GLY A 209 12.83 -6.56 12.41
N ALA A 210 12.48 -6.82 11.13
CA ALA A 210 13.34 -6.48 10.00
C ALA A 210 13.51 -4.96 9.79
N GLY A 211 12.65 -4.16 10.43
CA GLY A 211 12.65 -2.70 10.31
C GLY A 211 12.19 -2.20 8.93
N SER A 212 11.63 -1.01 8.94
CA SER A 212 11.28 -0.30 7.70
C SER A 212 12.55 0.18 7.01
N ARG A 213 12.56 0.17 5.68
CA ARG A 213 13.69 0.65 4.88
C ARG A 213 13.21 1.32 3.62
N SER A 214 13.65 2.54 3.40
CA SER A 214 13.41 3.24 2.14
C SER A 214 14.61 3.06 1.19
N ILE A 215 14.34 3.00 -0.10
CA ILE A 215 15.40 3.10 -1.12
C ILE A 215 16.17 4.42 -0.99
N ALA A 216 15.56 5.47 -0.44
CA ALA A 216 16.20 6.77 -0.19
C ALA A 216 17.33 6.72 0.84
N ALA A 217 17.35 5.70 1.72
CA ALA A 217 18.42 5.51 2.70
C ALA A 217 19.70 4.91 2.11
N LEU A 218 19.65 4.45 0.87
CA LEU A 218 20.81 3.86 0.20
C LEU A 218 21.64 4.95 -0.49
N GLU A 219 22.96 4.78 -0.44
CA GLU A 219 23.90 5.76 -0.94
C GLU A 219 23.66 6.09 -2.42
N GLY A 220 23.59 7.39 -2.73
CA GLY A 220 23.46 7.91 -4.09
C GLY A 220 22.07 7.77 -4.72
N MET A 221 21.04 7.30 -4.02
CA MET A 221 19.71 7.08 -4.61
C MET A 221 18.87 8.36 -4.70
N LEU A 222 19.00 9.30 -3.77
CA LEU A 222 18.15 10.48 -3.64
C LEU A 222 18.09 11.39 -4.88
N ASP A 223 19.14 11.42 -5.71
CA ASP A 223 19.20 12.32 -6.86
C ASP A 223 18.34 11.87 -8.05
N ASN A 224 17.92 10.61 -8.06
CA ASN A 224 17.09 10.00 -9.12
C ASN A 224 15.74 9.47 -8.60
N LEU A 225 15.28 10.00 -7.44
CA LEU A 225 14.21 9.38 -6.67
C LEU A 225 13.16 10.40 -6.25
N ILE A 226 11.89 9.98 -6.36
CA ILE A 226 10.73 10.56 -5.69
C ILE A 226 10.20 9.49 -4.74
N VAL A 227 10.15 9.78 -3.44
CA VAL A 227 9.58 8.88 -2.42
C VAL A 227 8.21 9.37 -2.02
N CYS A 228 7.24 8.46 -1.95
CA CYS A 228 5.90 8.75 -1.50
C CYS A 228 5.53 7.84 -0.32
N PHE A 229 5.11 8.42 0.80
CA PHE A 229 4.61 7.68 1.95
C PHE A 229 3.46 8.40 2.66
N SER A 230 2.75 7.71 3.54
CA SER A 230 1.55 8.26 4.18
C SER A 230 1.19 7.45 5.42
N PRO A 231 0.60 8.06 6.46
CA PRO A 231 0.02 7.34 7.59
C PRO A 231 -1.25 6.56 7.23
N ALA A 232 -1.72 6.66 5.98
CA ALA A 232 -3.00 6.11 5.52
C ALA A 232 -3.14 4.60 5.75
N LYS A 233 -2.05 3.83 5.58
CA LYS A 233 -2.04 2.38 5.79
C LYS A 233 -1.59 2.01 7.20
N SER A 234 -0.51 2.61 7.68
CA SER A 234 0.05 2.31 9.00
C SER A 234 -0.86 2.72 10.16
N PHE A 235 -1.63 3.78 10.02
CA PHE A 235 -2.52 4.29 11.07
C PHE A 235 -4.01 4.27 10.70
N ASN A 236 -4.37 3.57 9.60
CA ASN A 236 -5.76 3.43 9.14
C ASN A 236 -6.47 4.77 8.84
N LEU A 237 -5.78 5.68 8.15
CA LEU A 237 -6.23 7.06 7.89
C LEU A 237 -6.53 7.34 6.40
N ALA A 238 -6.80 6.30 5.60
CA ALA A 238 -6.96 6.43 4.14
C ALA A 238 -8.05 7.46 3.75
N GLY A 239 -9.14 7.52 4.50
CA GLY A 239 -10.24 8.47 4.26
C GLY A 239 -9.89 9.93 4.52
N LEU A 240 -8.73 10.23 5.13
CA LEU A 240 -8.30 11.59 5.45
C LEU A 240 -7.38 12.22 4.39
N ALA A 241 -7.18 11.53 3.28
CA ALA A 241 -6.58 12.06 2.06
C ALA A 241 -5.30 12.92 2.32
N THR A 242 -4.23 12.29 2.81
CA THR A 242 -2.94 12.95 3.06
C THR A 242 -1.78 12.04 2.68
N ALA A 243 -0.81 12.56 1.95
CA ALA A 243 0.43 11.87 1.60
C ALA A 243 1.60 12.87 1.52
N ILE A 244 2.78 12.34 1.68
CA ILE A 244 4.06 13.06 1.63
C ILE A 244 4.76 12.63 0.35
N ILE A 245 5.34 13.59 -0.35
CA ILE A 245 6.21 13.40 -1.51
C ILE A 245 7.56 14.01 -1.15
N ILE A 246 8.64 13.28 -1.33
CA ILE A 246 10.00 13.77 -1.09
C ILE A 246 10.81 13.62 -2.38
N ALA A 247 11.35 14.71 -2.87
CA ALA A 247 12.25 14.74 -4.02
C ALA A 247 13.41 15.73 -3.79
N LYS A 248 14.62 15.22 -3.63
CA LYS A 248 15.83 16.04 -3.43
C LYS A 248 16.17 16.82 -4.70
N ASN A 249 16.12 16.14 -5.86
CA ASN A 249 16.51 16.73 -7.14
C ASN A 249 15.47 17.74 -7.62
N PRO A 250 15.85 19.05 -7.81
CA PRO A 250 14.93 20.07 -8.31
C PRO A 250 14.28 19.69 -9.66
N ALA A 251 15.02 19.03 -10.56
CA ALA A 251 14.48 18.63 -11.86
C ALA A 251 13.33 17.63 -11.77
N LEU A 252 13.25 16.86 -10.68
CA LEU A 252 12.11 15.97 -10.38
C LEU A 252 11.04 16.67 -9.54
N ARG A 253 11.46 17.57 -8.63
CA ARG A 253 10.58 18.24 -7.66
C ARG A 253 9.76 19.36 -8.27
N GLU A 254 10.41 20.32 -8.94
CA GLU A 254 9.78 21.55 -9.41
C GLU A 254 8.58 21.33 -10.35
N PRO A 255 8.62 20.39 -11.31
CA PRO A 255 7.46 20.11 -12.16
C PRO A 255 6.25 19.60 -11.35
N LEU A 256 6.49 18.76 -10.34
CA LEU A 256 5.43 18.24 -9.47
C LEU A 256 4.86 19.33 -8.57
N ASP A 257 5.71 20.13 -7.96
CA ASP A 257 5.32 21.21 -7.05
C ASP A 257 4.49 22.26 -7.79
N THR A 258 4.95 22.71 -8.96
CA THR A 258 4.20 23.60 -9.84
C THR A 258 2.82 23.07 -10.18
N MET A 259 2.70 21.77 -10.48
CA MET A 259 1.39 21.19 -10.80
C MET A 259 0.50 21.06 -9.57
N LEU A 260 1.06 20.72 -8.41
CA LEU A 260 0.32 20.71 -7.14
C LEU A 260 -0.23 22.10 -6.79
N GLU A 261 0.55 23.16 -7.04
CA GLU A 261 0.12 24.53 -6.87
C GLU A 261 -0.99 24.92 -7.86
N ASN A 262 -0.79 24.66 -9.15
CA ASN A 262 -1.75 24.98 -10.21
C ASN A 262 -3.11 24.28 -10.02
N LEU A 263 -3.10 23.06 -9.48
CA LEU A 263 -4.30 22.29 -9.14
C LEU A 263 -4.86 22.63 -7.74
N HIS A 264 -4.24 23.53 -6.99
CA HIS A 264 -4.57 23.87 -5.61
C HIS A 264 -4.60 22.66 -4.65
N LEU A 265 -3.80 21.63 -4.91
CA LEU A 265 -3.69 20.43 -4.09
C LEU A 265 -2.72 20.58 -2.90
N TYR A 266 -1.86 21.61 -2.93
CA TYR A 266 -0.83 21.86 -1.91
C TYR A 266 -1.40 22.16 -0.53
N MET A 267 -2.62 22.70 -0.41
CA MET A 267 -3.19 23.08 0.88
C MET A 267 -3.52 21.87 1.77
N GLY A 268 -3.90 20.73 1.16
CA GLY A 268 -4.38 19.57 1.89
C GLY A 268 -5.69 19.82 2.63
N ASN A 269 -6.08 18.88 3.48
CA ASN A 269 -7.27 19.06 4.35
C ASN A 269 -6.85 19.16 5.83
N THR A 270 -7.71 19.84 6.60
CA THR A 270 -7.48 20.15 8.02
C THR A 270 -7.16 18.88 8.84
N PHE A 271 -7.98 17.84 8.69
CA PHE A 271 -7.82 16.62 9.47
C PHE A 271 -6.62 15.80 8.99
N GLY A 272 -6.32 15.79 7.69
CA GLY A 272 -5.14 15.12 7.16
C GLY A 272 -3.83 15.65 7.77
N ILE A 273 -3.68 16.97 7.90
CA ILE A 273 -2.52 17.61 8.49
C ILE A 273 -2.39 17.25 9.99
N ILE A 274 -3.48 17.36 10.73
CA ILE A 274 -3.50 17.16 12.18
C ILE A 274 -3.25 15.69 12.52
N THR A 275 -3.90 14.79 11.82
CA THR A 275 -3.80 13.36 12.09
C THR A 275 -2.46 12.78 11.69
N LEU A 276 -1.85 13.25 10.60
CA LEU A 276 -0.48 12.89 10.23
C LEU A 276 0.49 13.31 11.34
N THR A 277 0.35 14.55 11.85
CA THR A 277 1.21 15.05 12.92
C THR A 277 1.04 14.23 14.19
N ALA A 278 -0.19 13.93 14.60
CA ALA A 278 -0.48 13.12 15.79
C ALA A 278 -0.03 11.66 15.62
N ALA A 279 -0.20 11.09 14.44
CA ALA A 279 0.24 9.73 14.11
C ALA A 279 1.76 9.57 14.32
N TYR A 280 2.54 10.40 13.66
CA TYR A 280 3.99 10.26 13.64
C TYR A 280 4.70 10.77 14.90
N ARG A 281 4.09 11.71 15.65
CA ARG A 281 4.70 12.22 16.89
C ARG A 281 4.31 11.46 18.15
N GLU A 282 3.07 10.97 18.20
CA GLU A 282 2.46 10.60 19.47
C GLU A 282 1.90 9.16 19.47
N SER A 283 1.89 8.48 18.32
CA SER A 283 1.16 7.21 18.20
C SER A 283 2.04 6.02 17.78
N GLU A 284 3.35 6.14 17.90
CA GLU A 284 4.29 5.08 17.50
C GLU A 284 4.08 3.79 18.30
N ASP A 285 3.83 3.89 19.62
CA ASP A 285 3.58 2.73 20.46
C ASP A 285 2.30 1.96 20.04
N TRP A 286 1.28 2.67 19.55
CA TRP A 286 0.10 2.03 18.94
C TRP A 286 0.47 1.27 17.68
N LEU A 287 1.31 1.85 16.82
CA LEU A 287 1.76 1.20 15.58
C LEU A 287 2.58 -0.08 15.87
N GLU A 288 3.46 -0.04 16.87
CA GLU A 288 4.25 -1.22 17.25
C GLU A 288 3.37 -2.37 17.76
N GLU A 289 2.36 -2.07 18.57
CA GLU A 289 1.39 -3.08 19.00
C GLU A 289 0.51 -3.58 17.86
N LEU A 290 0.12 -2.70 16.93
CA LEU A 290 -0.59 -3.09 15.72
C LEU A 290 0.25 -4.06 14.87
N ILE A 291 1.53 -3.77 14.64
CA ILE A 291 2.43 -4.64 13.88
C ILE A 291 2.53 -6.02 14.53
N CYS A 292 2.66 -6.08 15.86
CA CYS A 292 2.66 -7.35 16.58
C CYS A 292 1.33 -8.13 16.40
N TYR A 293 0.19 -7.44 16.45
CA TYR A 293 -1.11 -8.07 16.24
C TYR A 293 -1.28 -8.58 14.81
N LEU A 294 -0.90 -7.77 13.83
CA LEU A 294 -0.94 -8.14 12.42
C LEU A 294 0.01 -9.31 12.11
N GLN A 295 1.19 -9.34 12.71
CA GLN A 295 2.10 -10.49 12.60
C GLN A 295 1.44 -11.76 13.13
N GLY A 296 0.79 -11.69 14.29
CA GLY A 296 0.00 -12.80 14.80
C GLY A 296 -1.12 -13.23 13.85
N ASN A 297 -1.84 -12.29 13.21
CA ASN A 297 -2.86 -12.60 12.21
C ASN A 297 -2.27 -13.27 10.97
N ARG A 298 -1.13 -12.78 10.48
CA ARG A 298 -0.38 -13.37 9.37
C ARG A 298 -0.01 -14.81 9.66
N ASP A 299 0.61 -15.05 10.81
CA ASP A 299 1.09 -16.37 11.19
C ASP A 299 -0.09 -17.33 11.33
N PHE A 300 -1.15 -16.92 12.02
CA PHE A 300 -2.40 -17.70 12.11
C PHE A 300 -3.00 -18.05 10.75
N LEU A 301 -3.05 -17.10 9.82
CA LEU A 301 -3.57 -17.32 8.46
C LEU A 301 -2.72 -18.34 7.70
N VAL A 302 -1.40 -18.20 7.73
CA VAL A 302 -0.47 -19.09 7.05
C VAL A 302 -0.58 -20.52 7.62
N ASP A 303 -0.53 -20.66 8.94
CA ASP A 303 -0.64 -21.95 9.63
C ASP A 303 -1.99 -22.62 9.34
N TYR A 304 -3.08 -21.83 9.36
CA TYR A 304 -4.42 -22.34 9.07
C TYR A 304 -4.52 -22.87 7.64
N ILE A 305 -4.02 -22.12 6.64
CA ILE A 305 -4.04 -22.56 5.25
C ILE A 305 -3.22 -23.84 5.08
N GLN A 306 -2.01 -23.89 5.65
CA GLN A 306 -1.15 -25.07 5.55
C GLN A 306 -1.78 -26.32 6.18
N ALA A 307 -2.43 -26.18 7.33
CA ALA A 307 -3.02 -27.30 8.06
C ALA A 307 -4.38 -27.74 7.52
N GLU A 308 -5.24 -26.79 7.16
CA GLU A 308 -6.66 -27.03 6.93
C GLU A 308 -7.10 -26.92 5.47
N LEU A 309 -6.29 -26.26 4.64
CA LEU A 309 -6.51 -26.00 3.21
C LEU A 309 -5.25 -26.32 2.38
N PRO A 310 -4.67 -27.53 2.50
CA PRO A 310 -3.36 -27.86 1.89
C PRO A 310 -3.34 -27.79 0.36
N GLN A 311 -4.52 -27.75 -0.29
CA GLN A 311 -4.65 -27.51 -1.72
C GLN A 311 -4.45 -26.05 -2.13
N LEU A 312 -4.47 -25.11 -1.20
CA LEU A 312 -4.09 -23.71 -1.44
C LEU A 312 -2.63 -23.49 -1.06
N LYS A 313 -2.01 -22.48 -1.68
CA LYS A 313 -0.69 -22.01 -1.26
C LYS A 313 -0.76 -20.54 -0.90
N VAL A 314 -0.01 -20.14 0.09
CA VAL A 314 0.11 -18.75 0.52
C VAL A 314 1.57 -18.41 0.74
N ASN A 315 2.01 -17.28 0.20
CA ASN A 315 3.30 -16.71 0.56
C ASN A 315 3.20 -16.13 1.98
N THR A 316 4.20 -16.35 2.81
CA THR A 316 4.27 -15.66 4.10
C THR A 316 4.63 -14.19 3.85
N PRO A 317 3.70 -13.23 4.08
CA PRO A 317 4.01 -11.82 3.87
C PRO A 317 5.15 -11.34 4.78
N GLU A 318 6.16 -10.69 4.20
CA GLU A 318 7.25 -10.04 4.92
C GLU A 318 6.82 -8.65 5.42
N ALA A 319 5.82 -8.07 4.75
CA ALA A 319 5.26 -6.75 5.01
C ALA A 319 3.79 -6.67 4.58
N THR A 320 3.15 -5.53 4.83
CA THR A 320 1.74 -5.24 4.57
C THR A 320 0.78 -6.05 5.47
N TYR A 321 -0.52 -5.85 5.34
CA TYR A 321 -1.55 -6.68 5.96
C TYR A 321 -2.36 -7.45 4.91
N LEU A 322 -1.68 -7.82 3.82
CA LEU A 322 -2.26 -8.43 2.63
C LEU A 322 -1.59 -9.78 2.37
N ALA A 323 -2.38 -10.83 2.24
CA ALA A 323 -1.91 -12.17 1.90
C ALA A 323 -2.27 -12.49 0.45
N TRP A 324 -1.32 -13.06 -0.29
CA TRP A 324 -1.46 -13.50 -1.66
C TRP A 324 -1.61 -15.01 -1.71
N ILE A 325 -2.82 -15.47 -2.05
CA ILE A 325 -3.23 -16.89 -1.93
C ILE A 325 -3.45 -17.47 -3.31
N ASP A 326 -2.78 -18.56 -3.62
CA ASP A 326 -2.89 -19.31 -4.86
C ASP A 326 -4.03 -20.35 -4.77
N PHE A 327 -5.05 -20.17 -5.59
CA PHE A 327 -6.21 -21.04 -5.76
C PHE A 327 -6.13 -21.92 -7.02
N SER A 328 -5.07 -21.78 -7.84
CA SER A 328 -4.94 -22.49 -9.12
C SER A 328 -5.03 -24.00 -8.99
N TYR A 329 -4.62 -24.54 -7.84
CA TYR A 329 -4.67 -25.97 -7.54
C TYR A 329 -6.09 -26.54 -7.39
N LEU A 330 -7.11 -25.69 -7.29
CA LEU A 330 -8.50 -26.13 -7.33
C LEU A 330 -8.99 -26.47 -8.73
N GLY A 331 -8.26 -26.09 -9.78
CA GLY A 331 -8.65 -26.30 -11.18
C GLY A 331 -9.84 -25.45 -11.62
N LEU A 332 -10.16 -24.39 -10.89
CA LEU A 332 -11.24 -23.43 -11.16
C LEU A 332 -10.71 -22.22 -11.93
N THR A 333 -11.55 -21.61 -12.75
CA THR A 333 -11.31 -20.31 -13.36
C THR A 333 -11.40 -19.18 -12.32
N ASP A 334 -10.87 -17.98 -12.63
CA ASP A 334 -10.98 -16.82 -11.74
C ASP A 334 -12.43 -16.49 -11.36
N ASP A 335 -13.37 -16.59 -12.31
CA ASP A 335 -14.80 -16.35 -12.07
C ASP A 335 -15.43 -17.44 -11.18
N GLU A 336 -15.05 -18.71 -11.34
CA GLU A 336 -15.52 -19.80 -10.50
C GLU A 336 -15.00 -19.68 -9.07
N VAL A 337 -13.74 -19.25 -8.89
CA VAL A 337 -13.19 -18.93 -7.55
C VAL A 337 -13.97 -17.79 -6.91
N GLN A 338 -14.28 -16.71 -7.66
CA GLN A 338 -15.11 -15.62 -7.12
C GLN A 338 -16.50 -16.09 -6.71
N LYS A 339 -17.17 -16.91 -7.52
CA LYS A 339 -18.48 -17.49 -7.18
C LYS A 339 -18.41 -18.38 -5.94
N LEU A 340 -17.39 -19.23 -5.84
CA LEU A 340 -17.16 -20.06 -4.66
C LEU A 340 -17.06 -19.21 -3.38
N LEU A 341 -16.21 -18.16 -3.42
CA LEU A 341 -15.97 -17.28 -2.28
C LEU A 341 -17.22 -16.48 -1.89
N ILE A 342 -17.90 -15.87 -2.86
CA ILE A 342 -19.06 -14.99 -2.62
C ILE A 342 -20.32 -15.82 -2.29
N GLU A 343 -20.67 -16.80 -3.13
CA GLU A 343 -21.97 -17.49 -3.03
C GLU A 343 -21.94 -18.60 -1.98
N LYS A 344 -20.82 -19.34 -1.86
CA LYS A 344 -20.72 -20.50 -0.95
C LYS A 344 -20.06 -20.14 0.38
N ALA A 345 -18.94 -19.41 0.35
CA ALA A 345 -18.26 -19.03 1.57
C ALA A 345 -18.84 -17.75 2.22
N GLY A 346 -19.49 -16.87 1.46
CA GLY A 346 -19.99 -15.60 1.97
C GLY A 346 -18.86 -14.64 2.39
N ILE A 347 -17.75 -14.65 1.63
CA ILE A 347 -16.58 -13.77 1.84
C ILE A 347 -16.21 -13.08 0.54
N VAL A 348 -15.59 -11.90 0.65
CA VAL A 348 -15.07 -11.17 -0.52
C VAL A 348 -13.58 -10.98 -0.38
N LEU A 349 -12.82 -11.51 -1.33
CA LEU A 349 -11.39 -11.27 -1.53
C LEU A 349 -11.18 -10.44 -2.79
N GLU A 350 -10.00 -9.89 -2.98
CA GLU A 350 -9.69 -9.15 -4.20
C GLU A 350 -9.12 -10.09 -5.28
N PRO A 351 -9.74 -10.18 -6.47
CA PRO A 351 -9.29 -11.06 -7.55
C PRO A 351 -7.87 -10.73 -8.01
N GLY A 352 -7.03 -11.76 -8.09
CA GLY A 352 -5.63 -11.60 -8.43
C GLY A 352 -5.38 -11.11 -9.84
N ILE A 353 -6.24 -11.46 -10.80
CA ILE A 353 -6.15 -11.00 -12.19
C ILE A 353 -6.11 -9.46 -12.32
N LYS A 354 -6.64 -8.72 -11.36
CA LYS A 354 -6.57 -7.25 -11.33
C LYS A 354 -5.15 -6.70 -11.15
N TYR A 355 -4.21 -7.51 -10.68
CA TYR A 355 -2.81 -7.14 -10.43
C TYR A 355 -1.87 -7.43 -11.61
N GLY A 356 -2.41 -7.91 -12.72
CA GLY A 356 -1.72 -8.36 -13.92
C GLY A 356 -2.08 -9.79 -14.28
N ILE A 357 -1.72 -10.22 -15.48
CA ILE A 357 -2.04 -11.57 -15.97
C ILE A 357 -1.44 -12.67 -15.08
N GLU A 358 -0.31 -12.38 -14.44
CA GLU A 358 0.39 -13.25 -13.49
C GLU A 358 -0.43 -13.51 -12.21
N GLY A 359 -1.44 -12.69 -11.96
CA GLY A 359 -2.36 -12.83 -10.83
C GLY A 359 -3.55 -13.74 -11.09
N SER A 360 -3.74 -14.29 -12.31
CA SER A 360 -4.77 -15.28 -12.58
C SER A 360 -4.59 -16.52 -11.69
N GLY A 361 -5.68 -17.03 -11.13
CA GLY A 361 -5.68 -18.10 -10.15
C GLY A 361 -5.38 -17.67 -8.71
N PHE A 362 -5.03 -16.41 -8.47
CA PHE A 362 -4.74 -15.90 -7.13
C PHE A 362 -5.88 -15.04 -6.56
N GLN A 363 -5.87 -14.90 -5.24
CA GLN A 363 -6.74 -13.98 -4.49
C GLN A 363 -5.90 -13.22 -3.46
N ARG A 364 -6.16 -11.91 -3.29
CA ARG A 364 -5.55 -11.13 -2.22
C ARG A 364 -6.51 -11.01 -1.04
N LEU A 365 -6.10 -11.48 0.14
CA LEU A 365 -6.83 -11.39 1.39
C LEU A 365 -6.24 -10.29 2.27
N ASN A 366 -7.08 -9.37 2.75
CA ASN A 366 -6.74 -8.39 3.77
C ASN A 366 -6.95 -9.02 5.17
N PHE A 367 -5.86 -9.19 5.94
CA PHE A 367 -5.91 -9.71 7.31
C PHE A 367 -5.80 -8.61 8.39
N GLY A 368 -5.93 -7.34 8.01
CA GLY A 368 -6.01 -6.18 8.90
C GLY A 368 -7.38 -6.05 9.57
N CYS A 369 -7.80 -7.08 10.27
CA CYS A 369 -9.09 -7.17 10.97
C CYS A 369 -8.95 -7.94 12.29
N PRO A 370 -9.93 -7.87 13.21
CA PRO A 370 -9.93 -8.69 14.43
C PRO A 370 -9.77 -10.17 14.11
N ARG A 371 -8.99 -10.89 14.93
CA ARG A 371 -8.73 -12.33 14.79
C ARG A 371 -10.01 -13.14 14.59
N LYS A 372 -11.07 -12.79 15.31
CA LYS A 372 -12.38 -13.46 15.19
C LYS A 372 -12.96 -13.37 13.79
N THR A 373 -12.84 -12.22 13.13
CA THR A 373 -13.29 -12.01 11.74
C THR A 373 -12.48 -12.86 10.77
N LEU A 374 -11.15 -12.86 10.92
CA LEU A 374 -10.24 -13.65 10.09
C LEU A 374 -10.52 -15.16 10.24
N SER A 375 -10.64 -15.65 11.48
CA SER A 375 -10.96 -17.05 11.76
C SER A 375 -12.27 -17.49 11.11
N LEU A 376 -13.33 -16.70 11.29
CA LEU A 376 -14.63 -16.98 10.69
C LEU A 376 -14.57 -17.05 9.15
N ALA A 377 -13.83 -16.14 8.53
CA ALA A 377 -13.66 -16.14 7.07
C ALA A 377 -12.91 -17.40 6.59
N LEU A 378 -11.84 -17.79 7.27
CA LEU A 378 -11.07 -19.01 6.94
C LEU A 378 -11.90 -20.28 7.14
N GLU A 379 -12.71 -20.36 8.19
CA GLU A 379 -13.62 -21.49 8.42
C GLU A 379 -14.68 -21.61 7.32
N ARG A 380 -15.27 -20.49 6.89
CA ARG A 380 -16.23 -20.45 5.78
C ARG A 380 -15.58 -20.87 4.47
N MET A 381 -14.37 -20.37 4.19
CA MET A 381 -13.58 -20.76 3.01
C MET A 381 -13.31 -22.27 3.01
N LYS A 382 -12.87 -22.83 4.15
CA LYS A 382 -12.62 -24.26 4.31
C LYS A 382 -13.87 -25.09 4.03
N LYS A 383 -15.03 -24.69 4.56
CA LYS A 383 -16.29 -25.37 4.32
C LYS A 383 -16.65 -25.38 2.84
N ALA A 384 -16.60 -24.21 2.19
CA ALA A 384 -16.94 -24.06 0.77
C ALA A 384 -16.02 -24.89 -0.14
N ILE A 385 -14.72 -24.96 0.15
CA ILE A 385 -13.74 -25.74 -0.64
C ILE A 385 -13.94 -27.25 -0.42
N LYS A 386 -14.34 -27.68 0.78
CA LYS A 386 -14.63 -29.11 1.03
C LYS A 386 -15.92 -29.63 0.38
N GLU A 387 -16.78 -28.72 -0.05
CA GLU A 387 -18.05 -29.03 -0.73
C GLU A 387 -17.92 -28.99 -2.27
N LEU A 388 -16.69 -28.75 -2.81
CA LEU A 388 -16.37 -28.91 -4.23
C LEU A 388 -16.26 -30.38 -4.62
#